data_c556038c124417fe0c98ed69c8814ee2
#
_entry.id   c556038c124417fe0c98ed69c8814ee2
#
_cell.length_a   1.000
_cell.length_b   1.000
_cell.length_c   1.000
_cell.angle_alpha   90.00
_cell.angle_beta   90.00
_cell.angle_gamma   90.00
#
_symmetry.space_group_name_H-M   'P 1'
#
loop_
_entity.id
_entity.type
_entity.pdbx_description
1 polymer ?
#
loop_
_entity_poly.entity_id
_entity_poly.type
_entity_poly.pdbx_seq_one_letter_code
_entity_poly.pdbx_strand_id
1 'polypeptide(L)'
;MNWKFVILPALAVAGIVAAVVTVSKQSKPPAVPPPTVPPAASPFGDRVSGSGLVEPSSELVLLGAPVSGLVEEVMVTEGQRVKKGDPLFAIDRRTLRSQLAGAEARLLSAEARLGQAKSMPKPESLAQAQARAEQSRAAVADAQGRLERLIAVGEAGAISRNERPTREFELATAKARLAEAEANLAFVKRGTYPEDLKVFESEVAVARAECDALRTELDRCIARAPIDGNVLRIDARPGEYAAAGPGAEVQMQLGNLDPLHIRVDIDELDAWRFDPKGKAVASLRGGRQQTFPLRFVRRTPLVQPKRALTGENAERIDTRVIQVIYAFEDPKAGVAPGQLLDVYIESAAPQAEPAKPAAPAPAPAPKPAEAPKAPAPAPAPAPKPAEAPKAPAPAPAPAPKPAEAPKPPAPAPAPAPKPADAPKAPAPTNGG
;
A
#
# COMPACT_ATOMS: atom_id res chain seq x y z
N MET A 1 23.20 -97.41 1.33
CA MET A 1 22.03 -96.52 1.48
C MET A 1 22.63 -95.12 1.75
N ASN A 2 22.55 -94.18 0.75
CA ASN A 2 23.30 -92.93 0.77
C ASN A 2 22.64 -91.94 1.74
N TRP A 3 23.15 -91.81 2.96
CA TRP A 3 22.75 -90.87 4.01
C TRP A 3 22.65 -89.43 3.53
N LYS A 4 23.49 -89.02 2.53
CA LYS A 4 23.51 -87.69 1.93
C LYS A 4 22.14 -87.23 1.35
N PHE A 5 21.31 -88.17 0.86
CA PHE A 5 19.99 -87.87 0.28
C PHE A 5 18.90 -87.60 1.31
N VAL A 6 19.13 -87.86 2.56
CA VAL A 6 18.16 -87.62 3.64
C VAL A 6 18.54 -86.41 4.45
N ILE A 7 19.86 -86.14 4.65
CA ILE A 7 20.34 -85.04 5.46
C ILE A 7 20.17 -83.69 4.74
N LEU A 8 20.41 -83.58 3.42
CA LEU A 8 20.30 -82.32 2.68
C LEU A 8 18.83 -81.78 2.67
N PRO A 9 17.81 -82.55 2.38
CA PRO A 9 16.41 -82.08 2.46
C PRO A 9 16.00 -81.71 3.89
N ALA A 10 16.44 -82.41 4.90
CA ALA A 10 16.15 -82.15 6.31
C ALA A 10 16.78 -80.77 6.76
N LEU A 11 18.02 -80.48 6.33
CA LEU A 11 18.63 -79.21 6.58
C LEU A 11 17.95 -78.06 5.83
N ALA A 12 17.46 -78.31 4.60
CA ALA A 12 16.71 -77.29 3.84
C ALA A 12 15.38 -76.96 4.52
N VAL A 13 14.65 -77.97 5.00
CA VAL A 13 13.40 -77.73 5.73
C VAL A 13 13.65 -77.04 7.07
N ALA A 14 14.68 -77.37 7.80
CA ALA A 14 15.09 -76.68 9.02
C ALA A 14 15.43 -75.24 8.78
N GLY A 15 16.13 -74.95 7.66
CA GLY A 15 16.49 -73.55 7.23
C GLY A 15 15.23 -72.75 6.88
N ILE A 16 14.25 -73.36 6.18
CA ILE A 16 12.99 -72.69 5.84
C ILE A 16 12.18 -72.38 7.09
N VAL A 17 12.07 -73.35 8.01
CA VAL A 17 11.38 -73.14 9.30
C VAL A 17 12.04 -72.08 10.14
N ALA A 18 13.36 -72.03 10.20
CA ALA A 18 14.12 -70.96 10.89
C ALA A 18 13.88 -69.59 10.23
N ALA A 19 13.89 -69.51 8.91
CA ALA A 19 13.62 -68.27 8.17
C ALA A 19 12.18 -67.75 8.39
N VAL A 20 11.18 -68.64 8.36
CA VAL A 20 9.77 -68.29 8.65
C VAL A 20 9.60 -67.79 10.08
N VAL A 21 10.23 -68.45 11.06
CA VAL A 21 10.16 -68.05 12.49
C VAL A 21 10.86 -66.67 12.70
N THR A 22 12.00 -66.41 12.04
CA THR A 22 12.70 -65.12 12.16
C THR A 22 11.90 -64.02 11.49
N VAL A 23 11.34 -64.21 10.30
CA VAL A 23 10.49 -63.24 9.61
C VAL A 23 9.21 -62.97 10.41
N SER A 24 8.55 -63.99 10.96
CA SER A 24 7.33 -63.77 11.75
C SER A 24 7.59 -63.05 13.09
N LYS A 25 8.78 -63.20 13.67
CA LYS A 25 9.18 -62.41 14.86
C LYS A 25 9.55 -60.96 14.56
N GLN A 26 10.10 -60.71 13.38
CA GLN A 26 10.44 -59.34 12.94
C GLN A 26 9.26 -58.59 12.31
N SER A 27 8.20 -59.27 11.91
CA SER A 27 7.00 -58.67 11.30
C SER A 27 6.02 -58.07 12.32
N LYS A 28 6.33 -58.08 13.62
CA LYS A 28 5.54 -57.29 14.56
C LYS A 28 5.85 -55.80 14.34
N PRO A 29 4.87 -54.99 13.90
CA PRO A 29 5.12 -53.55 13.80
C PRO A 29 5.59 -53.02 15.16
N PRO A 30 6.58 -52.13 15.21
CA PRO A 30 7.02 -51.54 16.46
C PRO A 30 5.81 -50.92 17.17
N ALA A 31 5.65 -51.25 18.46
CA ALA A 31 4.61 -50.66 19.27
C ALA A 31 4.76 -49.15 19.22
N VAL A 32 3.75 -48.45 18.71
CA VAL A 32 3.75 -46.96 18.69
C VAL A 32 3.89 -46.55 20.16
N PRO A 33 4.97 -45.81 20.52
CA PRO A 33 5.11 -45.34 21.89
C PRO A 33 3.86 -44.52 22.26
N PRO A 34 3.31 -44.67 23.46
CA PRO A 34 2.18 -43.85 23.90
C PRO A 34 2.57 -42.36 23.78
N PRO A 35 1.64 -41.50 23.38
CA PRO A 35 1.91 -40.07 23.26
C PRO A 35 2.49 -39.55 24.56
N THR A 36 3.58 -38.85 24.50
CA THR A 36 4.38 -38.36 25.63
C THR A 36 3.57 -37.43 26.55
N VAL A 37 2.46 -36.90 26.06
CA VAL A 37 1.52 -36.07 26.80
C VAL A 37 0.09 -36.53 26.50
N PRO A 38 -0.71 -36.95 27.51
CA PRO A 38 -2.10 -37.28 27.27
C PRO A 38 -2.85 -36.06 26.73
N PRO A 39 -3.76 -36.25 25.74
CA PRO A 39 -4.59 -35.16 25.26
C PRO A 39 -5.42 -34.58 26.40
N ALA A 40 -5.64 -33.27 26.38
CA ALA A 40 -6.44 -32.59 27.40
C ALA A 40 -7.83 -33.20 27.51
N ALA A 41 -8.25 -33.47 28.77
CA ALA A 41 -9.56 -34.05 29.01
C ALA A 41 -10.65 -33.03 28.65
N SER A 42 -11.62 -33.43 27.83
CA SER A 42 -12.74 -32.57 27.47
C SER A 42 -13.73 -32.40 28.63
N PRO A 43 -14.24 -31.21 28.86
CA PRO A 43 -15.28 -30.96 29.87
C PRO A 43 -16.68 -31.43 29.44
N PHE A 44 -16.90 -31.79 28.17
CA PHE A 44 -18.21 -32.16 27.64
C PHE A 44 -18.25 -33.66 27.25
N GLY A 45 -19.38 -34.31 27.51
CA GLY A 45 -19.60 -35.72 27.15
C GLY A 45 -19.77 -35.91 25.64
N ASP A 46 -20.57 -35.10 24.99
CA ASP A 46 -20.75 -35.03 23.54
C ASP A 46 -20.18 -33.72 23.00
N ARG A 47 -19.25 -33.79 22.04
CA ARG A 47 -18.44 -32.68 21.64
C ARG A 47 -18.00 -32.73 20.18
N VAL A 48 -17.78 -31.54 19.64
CA VAL A 48 -16.95 -31.31 18.46
C VAL A 48 -15.62 -30.75 18.94
N SER A 49 -14.51 -31.32 18.48
CA SER A 49 -13.17 -30.85 18.83
C SER A 49 -12.49 -30.22 17.61
N GLY A 50 -11.73 -29.16 17.82
CA GLY A 50 -10.98 -28.51 16.79
C GLY A 50 -9.65 -27.93 17.31
N SER A 51 -8.73 -27.70 16.39
CA SER A 51 -7.50 -26.95 16.69
C SER A 51 -7.76 -25.46 16.52
N GLY A 52 -7.54 -24.68 17.56
CA GLY A 52 -7.74 -23.22 17.54
C GLY A 52 -6.43 -22.47 17.49
N LEU A 53 -6.31 -21.51 16.60
CA LEU A 53 -5.21 -20.54 16.52
C LEU A 53 -5.67 -19.22 17.12
N VAL A 54 -4.95 -18.73 18.12
CA VAL A 54 -5.24 -17.42 18.75
C VAL A 54 -4.83 -16.30 17.80
N GLU A 55 -5.75 -15.39 17.55
CA GLU A 55 -5.56 -14.26 16.63
C GLU A 55 -6.09 -12.96 17.23
N PRO A 56 -5.59 -11.79 16.76
CA PRO A 56 -6.22 -10.51 17.07
C PRO A 56 -7.65 -10.42 16.53
N SER A 57 -8.53 -9.69 17.20
CA SER A 57 -9.92 -9.49 16.74
C SER A 57 -10.03 -8.79 15.39
N SER A 58 -9.04 -7.96 15.07
CA SER A 58 -8.91 -7.27 13.77
C SER A 58 -8.30 -8.12 12.67
N GLU A 59 -8.01 -9.40 12.94
CA GLU A 59 -7.05 -10.19 12.18
C GLU A 59 -5.63 -9.56 12.23
N LEU A 60 -4.65 -10.25 11.66
CA LEU A 60 -3.28 -9.77 11.65
C LEU A 60 -3.09 -8.76 10.51
N VAL A 61 -2.77 -7.51 10.83
CA VAL A 61 -2.49 -6.47 9.85
C VAL A 61 -0.99 -6.42 9.59
N LEU A 62 -0.59 -6.76 8.38
CA LEU A 62 0.79 -6.76 7.91
C LEU A 62 1.09 -5.41 7.24
N LEU A 63 2.01 -4.65 7.80
CA LEU A 63 2.41 -3.33 7.29
C LEU A 63 3.73 -3.42 6.55
N GLY A 64 3.71 -3.04 5.27
CA GLY A 64 4.90 -2.78 4.47
C GLY A 64 5.32 -1.31 4.54
N ALA A 65 6.46 -0.99 3.92
CA ALA A 65 6.88 0.38 3.75
C ALA A 65 5.98 1.10 2.72
N PRO A 66 5.47 2.31 3.03
CA PRO A 66 4.62 3.05 2.09
C PRO A 66 5.39 3.60 0.88
N VAL A 67 6.68 3.86 1.06
CA VAL A 67 7.65 4.24 0.02
C VAL A 67 8.96 3.50 0.24
N SER A 68 9.72 3.24 -0.84
CA SER A 68 11.03 2.61 -0.72
C SER A 68 12.08 3.59 -0.23
N GLY A 69 12.94 3.16 0.69
CA GLY A 69 14.03 3.98 1.21
C GLY A 69 14.63 3.43 2.50
N LEU A 70 15.58 4.14 3.08
CA LEU A 70 16.16 3.81 4.37
C LEU A 70 15.18 4.14 5.50
N VAL A 71 15.02 3.26 6.47
CA VAL A 71 14.28 3.55 7.70
C VAL A 71 15.06 4.59 8.50
N GLU A 72 14.47 5.78 8.70
CA GLU A 72 15.08 6.88 9.47
C GLU A 72 14.97 6.59 10.97
N GLU A 73 13.77 6.25 11.43
CA GLU A 73 13.47 6.00 12.84
C GLU A 73 12.25 5.09 13.00
N VAL A 74 12.20 4.36 14.10
CA VAL A 74 11.03 3.60 14.57
C VAL A 74 10.54 4.25 15.85
N MET A 75 9.26 4.65 15.86
CA MET A 75 8.68 5.51 16.91
C MET A 75 7.91 4.73 17.96
N VAL A 76 7.77 3.41 17.79
CA VAL A 76 6.97 2.54 18.66
C VAL A 76 7.79 1.34 19.10
N THR A 77 7.31 0.66 20.15
CA THR A 77 7.91 -0.58 20.68
C THR A 77 6.93 -1.74 20.57
N GLU A 78 7.45 -2.96 20.55
CA GLU A 78 6.61 -4.17 20.59
C GLU A 78 5.77 -4.20 21.87
N GLY A 79 4.49 -4.58 21.73
CA GLY A 79 3.50 -4.56 22.78
C GLY A 79 2.83 -3.20 23.02
N GLN A 80 3.32 -2.12 22.43
CA GLN A 80 2.74 -0.79 22.59
C GLN A 80 1.35 -0.72 21.95
N ARG A 81 0.41 -0.08 22.68
CA ARG A 81 -0.93 0.23 22.13
C ARG A 81 -0.86 1.50 21.28
N VAL A 82 -1.42 1.44 20.08
CA VAL A 82 -1.48 2.54 19.11
C VAL A 82 -2.90 2.79 18.66
N LYS A 83 -3.19 4.02 18.27
CA LYS A 83 -4.46 4.43 17.66
C LYS A 83 -4.29 4.57 16.16
N LYS A 84 -5.40 4.46 15.44
CA LYS A 84 -5.43 4.75 14.00
C LYS A 84 -4.88 6.14 13.72
N GLY A 85 -3.89 6.21 12.81
CA GLY A 85 -3.19 7.43 12.43
C GLY A 85 -1.90 7.71 13.20
N ASP A 86 -1.62 7.00 14.30
CA ASP A 86 -0.37 7.17 15.03
C ASP A 86 0.83 6.82 14.14
N PRO A 87 1.93 7.59 14.21
CA PRO A 87 3.14 7.30 13.46
C PRO A 87 3.84 6.07 14.04
N LEU A 88 4.29 5.16 13.17
CA LEU A 88 4.93 3.91 13.54
C LEU A 88 6.43 3.92 13.24
N PHE A 89 6.78 4.20 12.01
CA PHE A 89 8.16 4.37 11.56
C PHE A 89 8.21 5.35 10.40
N ALA A 90 9.38 5.93 10.16
CA ALA A 90 9.60 6.88 9.10
C ALA A 90 10.74 6.44 8.18
N ILE A 91 10.54 6.67 6.89
CA ILE A 91 11.56 6.53 5.84
C ILE A 91 12.30 7.86 5.70
N ASP A 92 13.56 7.85 5.27
CA ASP A 92 14.42 9.03 5.11
C ASP A 92 13.73 10.15 4.32
N ARG A 93 13.54 11.28 4.97
CA ARG A 93 12.82 12.44 4.48
C ARG A 93 13.74 13.62 4.11
N ARG A 94 15.06 13.48 4.28
CA ARG A 94 16.01 14.61 4.13
C ARG A 94 15.96 15.23 2.75
N THR A 95 15.94 14.42 1.70
CA THR A 95 15.87 14.88 0.32
C THR A 95 14.56 15.61 0.03
N LEU A 96 13.42 15.03 0.45
CA LEU A 96 12.10 15.64 0.24
C LEU A 96 11.93 16.94 1.04
N ARG A 97 12.46 17.01 2.26
CA ARG A 97 12.47 18.26 3.05
C ARG A 97 13.27 19.38 2.35
N SER A 98 14.43 19.04 1.76
CA SER A 98 15.21 20.01 0.99
C SER A 98 14.48 20.49 -0.27
N GLN A 99 13.80 19.57 -0.98
CA GLN A 99 12.97 19.90 -2.14
C GLN A 99 11.79 20.80 -1.74
N LEU A 100 11.10 20.48 -0.64
CA LEU A 100 10.00 21.32 -0.13
C LEU A 100 10.48 22.72 0.21
N ALA A 101 11.61 22.88 0.90
CA ALA A 101 12.19 24.20 1.20
C ALA A 101 12.48 25.00 -0.08
N GLY A 102 12.97 24.33 -1.14
CA GLY A 102 13.16 24.96 -2.44
C GLY A 102 11.85 25.39 -3.11
N ALA A 103 10.80 24.56 -3.03
CA ALA A 103 9.47 24.88 -3.56
C ALA A 103 8.80 26.02 -2.76
N GLU A 104 8.94 26.04 -1.45
CA GLU A 104 8.43 27.13 -0.59
C GLU A 104 9.12 28.46 -0.91
N ALA A 105 10.42 28.46 -1.22
CA ALA A 105 11.12 29.66 -1.67
C ALA A 105 10.60 30.17 -3.04
N ARG A 106 10.25 29.24 -3.96
CA ARG A 106 9.61 29.61 -5.24
C ARG A 106 8.21 30.18 -5.03
N LEU A 107 7.40 29.59 -4.16
CA LEU A 107 6.08 30.10 -3.80
C LEU A 107 6.18 31.51 -3.24
N LEU A 108 7.08 31.74 -2.30
CA LEU A 108 7.32 33.06 -1.72
C LEU A 108 7.71 34.08 -2.80
N SER A 109 8.56 33.69 -3.76
CA SER A 109 8.94 34.57 -4.90
C SER A 109 7.75 34.90 -5.79
N ALA A 110 6.89 33.92 -6.11
CA ALA A 110 5.68 34.15 -6.91
C ALA A 110 4.66 35.02 -6.17
N GLU A 111 4.46 34.83 -4.88
CA GLU A 111 3.60 35.68 -4.04
C GLU A 111 4.12 37.12 -3.96
N ALA A 112 5.45 37.30 -3.86
CA ALA A 112 6.06 38.65 -3.87
C ALA A 112 5.84 39.38 -5.21
N ARG A 113 5.96 38.67 -6.36
CA ARG A 113 5.66 39.22 -7.69
C ARG A 113 4.19 39.61 -7.82
N LEU A 114 3.29 38.78 -7.40
CA LEU A 114 1.85 39.07 -7.37
C LEU A 114 1.56 40.29 -6.48
N GLY A 115 2.15 40.33 -5.29
CA GLY A 115 2.07 41.48 -4.38
C GLY A 115 2.55 42.76 -5.01
N GLN A 116 3.71 42.72 -5.69
CA GLN A 116 4.23 43.86 -6.45
C GLN A 116 3.26 44.29 -7.56
N ALA A 117 2.75 43.33 -8.34
CA ALA A 117 1.79 43.65 -9.40
C ALA A 117 0.49 44.25 -8.87
N LYS A 118 -0.03 43.79 -7.74
CA LYS A 118 -1.22 44.30 -7.06
C LYS A 118 -0.99 45.70 -6.44
N SER A 119 0.25 46.03 -6.05
CA SER A 119 0.60 47.35 -5.50
C SER A 119 0.76 48.43 -6.55
N MET A 120 0.67 48.11 -7.83
CA MET A 120 0.68 49.09 -8.90
C MET A 120 -0.68 49.82 -9.01
N PRO A 121 -0.69 51.15 -9.32
CA PRO A 121 0.45 52.04 -9.54
C PRO A 121 1.17 52.46 -8.25
N LYS A 122 2.47 52.71 -8.34
CA LYS A 122 3.20 53.28 -7.22
C LYS A 122 2.68 54.68 -6.90
N PRO A 123 2.48 55.05 -5.62
CA PRO A 123 1.94 56.35 -5.22
C PRO A 123 2.68 57.54 -5.85
N GLU A 124 4.03 57.43 -5.96
CA GLU A 124 4.87 58.47 -6.49
C GLU A 124 4.63 58.70 -8.00
N SER A 125 4.47 57.61 -8.79
CA SER A 125 4.20 57.71 -10.22
C SER A 125 2.80 58.28 -10.49
N LEU A 126 1.83 57.94 -9.66
CA LEU A 126 0.47 58.46 -9.71
C LEU A 126 0.46 59.97 -9.39
N ALA A 127 1.15 60.40 -8.32
CA ALA A 127 1.25 61.78 -7.94
C ALA A 127 1.95 62.64 -9.05
N GLN A 128 3.00 62.08 -9.66
CA GLN A 128 3.70 62.77 -10.79
C GLN A 128 2.78 62.92 -12.02
N ALA A 129 2.03 61.89 -12.39
CA ALA A 129 1.10 61.96 -13.52
C ALA A 129 -0.05 62.95 -13.25
N GLN A 130 -0.55 62.99 -12.02
CA GLN A 130 -1.58 63.97 -11.58
C GLN A 130 -1.07 65.39 -11.69
N ALA A 131 0.13 65.67 -11.14
CA ALA A 131 0.72 67.02 -11.22
C ALA A 131 0.94 67.50 -12.67
N ARG A 132 1.36 66.59 -13.59
CA ARG A 132 1.46 66.91 -15.02
C ARG A 132 0.11 67.22 -15.66
N ALA A 133 -0.93 66.51 -15.36
CA ALA A 133 -2.27 66.77 -15.88
C ALA A 133 -2.81 68.10 -15.34
N GLU A 134 -2.58 68.44 -14.07
CA GLU A 134 -2.93 69.73 -13.48
C GLU A 134 -2.15 70.91 -14.10
N GLN A 135 -0.85 70.76 -14.32
CA GLN A 135 -0.03 71.71 -14.99
C GLN A 135 -0.56 72.01 -16.43
N SER A 136 -0.87 70.94 -17.17
CA SER A 136 -1.38 71.11 -18.55
C SER A 136 -2.81 71.71 -18.54
N ARG A 137 -3.62 71.42 -17.53
CA ARG A 137 -4.95 72.04 -17.36
C ARG A 137 -4.84 73.53 -17.06
N ALA A 138 -3.90 73.91 -16.22
CA ALA A 138 -3.61 75.35 -15.97
C ALA A 138 -3.09 76.11 -17.25
N ALA A 139 -2.27 75.44 -18.08
CA ALA A 139 -1.80 76.02 -19.36
C ALA A 139 -2.95 76.19 -20.37
N VAL A 140 -3.95 75.27 -20.40
CA VAL A 140 -5.17 75.44 -21.21
C VAL A 140 -5.98 76.63 -20.71
N ALA A 141 -6.19 76.77 -19.40
CA ALA A 141 -6.92 77.90 -18.82
C ALA A 141 -6.24 79.24 -19.11
N ASP A 142 -4.91 79.29 -19.02
CA ASP A 142 -4.14 80.52 -19.37
C ASP A 142 -4.27 80.89 -20.88
N ALA A 143 -4.08 79.85 -21.77
CA ALA A 143 -4.21 80.09 -23.23
C ALA A 143 -5.66 80.48 -23.59
N GLN A 144 -6.66 79.90 -22.97
CA GLN A 144 -8.05 80.25 -23.17
C GLN A 144 -8.34 81.70 -22.68
N GLY A 145 -7.88 82.04 -21.46
CA GLY A 145 -8.04 83.39 -20.92
C GLY A 145 -7.33 84.47 -21.77
N ARG A 146 -6.17 84.13 -22.42
CA ARG A 146 -5.51 85.00 -23.38
C ARG A 146 -6.34 85.22 -24.65
N LEU A 147 -6.94 84.15 -25.17
CA LEU A 147 -7.80 84.25 -26.37
C LEU A 147 -9.07 85.02 -26.05
N GLU A 148 -9.73 84.78 -24.91
CA GLU A 148 -10.91 85.54 -24.48
C GLU A 148 -10.64 87.02 -24.33
N ARG A 149 -9.51 87.38 -23.68
CA ARG A 149 -9.08 88.81 -23.58
C ARG A 149 -8.83 89.43 -24.96
N LEU A 150 -8.25 88.67 -25.87
CA LEU A 150 -8.01 89.17 -27.24
C LEU A 150 -9.33 89.38 -27.98
N ILE A 151 -10.31 88.48 -27.87
CA ILE A 151 -11.63 88.65 -28.49
C ILE A 151 -12.31 89.88 -27.94
N ALA A 152 -12.32 90.11 -26.62
CA ALA A 152 -12.93 91.22 -25.95
C ALA A 152 -12.32 92.60 -26.42
N VAL A 153 -10.99 92.65 -26.62
CA VAL A 153 -10.29 93.80 -27.13
C VAL A 153 -10.53 94.01 -28.63
N GLY A 154 -10.73 92.90 -29.38
CA GLY A 154 -10.98 92.93 -30.82
C GLY A 154 -12.31 93.47 -31.23
N GLU A 155 -13.33 93.40 -30.40
CA GLU A 155 -14.61 94.07 -30.57
C GLU A 155 -14.47 95.63 -30.52
N ALA A 156 -13.38 96.11 -29.92
CA ALA A 156 -13.03 97.55 -29.89
C ALA A 156 -12.18 98.04 -31.10
N GLY A 157 -11.91 97.16 -32.10
CA GLY A 157 -11.31 97.56 -33.40
C GLY A 157 -9.79 97.57 -33.50
N ALA A 158 -9.01 97.03 -32.56
CA ALA A 158 -7.53 97.16 -32.48
C ALA A 158 -6.75 95.85 -32.66
N ILE A 159 -7.23 94.83 -33.43
CA ILE A 159 -6.55 93.55 -33.56
C ILE A 159 -5.95 93.34 -34.96
N SER A 160 -4.70 92.84 -35.02
CA SER A 160 -4.05 92.38 -36.26
C SER A 160 -4.75 91.07 -36.77
N ARG A 161 -4.93 90.97 -38.08
CA ARG A 161 -5.59 89.82 -38.72
C ARG A 161 -4.93 88.45 -38.40
N ASN A 162 -3.69 88.45 -38.01
CA ASN A 162 -2.91 87.17 -37.72
C ASN A 162 -2.87 86.82 -36.24
N GLU A 163 -3.30 87.68 -35.33
CA GLU A 163 -3.15 87.48 -33.91
C GLU A 163 -4.16 86.48 -33.34
N ARG A 164 -5.39 86.47 -33.82
CA ARG A 164 -6.44 85.51 -33.42
C ARG A 164 -6.12 84.14 -33.86
N PRO A 165 -5.76 83.82 -35.14
CA PRO A 165 -5.37 82.44 -35.52
C PRO A 165 -4.21 81.89 -34.69
N THR A 166 -3.21 82.75 -34.33
CA THR A 166 -2.06 82.35 -33.49
C THR A 166 -2.53 81.93 -32.08
N ARG A 167 -3.44 82.66 -31.43
CA ARG A 167 -3.95 82.30 -30.09
C ARG A 167 -4.86 81.09 -30.14
N GLU A 168 -5.66 80.94 -31.20
CA GLU A 168 -6.46 79.73 -31.42
C GLU A 168 -5.56 78.51 -31.59
N PHE A 169 -4.42 78.63 -32.30
CA PHE A 169 -3.42 77.59 -32.44
C PHE A 169 -2.70 77.29 -31.10
N GLU A 170 -2.35 78.29 -30.30
CA GLU A 170 -1.79 78.10 -28.96
C GLU A 170 -2.74 77.36 -28.06
N LEU A 171 -4.06 77.73 -28.06
CA LEU A 171 -5.09 77.00 -27.30
C LEU A 171 -5.26 75.55 -27.77
N ALA A 172 -5.27 75.33 -29.10
CA ALA A 172 -5.36 73.97 -29.65
C ALA A 172 -4.15 73.13 -29.23
N THR A 173 -2.93 73.71 -29.25
CA THR A 173 -1.70 73.07 -28.79
C THR A 173 -1.78 72.69 -27.27
N ALA A 174 -2.25 73.66 -26.45
CA ALA A 174 -2.40 73.42 -25.02
C ALA A 174 -3.44 72.33 -24.72
N LYS A 175 -4.56 72.34 -25.46
CA LYS A 175 -5.56 71.25 -25.35
C LYS A 175 -5.00 69.88 -25.76
N ALA A 176 -4.21 69.76 -26.82
CA ALA A 176 -3.55 68.55 -27.23
C ALA A 176 -2.60 67.99 -26.14
N ARG A 177 -1.81 68.90 -25.51
CA ARG A 177 -0.93 68.51 -24.39
C ARG A 177 -1.71 68.07 -23.15
N LEU A 178 -2.85 68.72 -22.86
CA LEU A 178 -3.73 68.28 -21.77
C LEU A 178 -4.26 66.90 -22.06
N ALA A 179 -4.75 66.64 -23.28
CA ALA A 179 -5.25 65.30 -23.68
C ALA A 179 -4.17 64.22 -23.54
N GLU A 180 -2.92 64.52 -23.93
CA GLU A 180 -1.77 63.65 -23.74
C GLU A 180 -1.53 63.35 -22.23
N ALA A 181 -1.49 64.41 -21.41
CA ALA A 181 -1.26 64.27 -19.97
C ALA A 181 -2.39 63.51 -19.27
N GLU A 182 -3.64 63.71 -19.66
CA GLU A 182 -4.82 62.99 -19.13
C GLU A 182 -4.82 61.53 -19.59
N ALA A 183 -4.44 61.23 -20.81
CA ALA A 183 -4.27 59.84 -21.29
C ALA A 183 -3.17 59.11 -20.52
N ASN A 184 -2.02 59.77 -20.27
CA ASN A 184 -0.94 59.22 -19.45
C ASN A 184 -1.41 59.00 -17.99
N LEU A 185 -2.13 59.93 -17.39
CA LEU A 185 -2.70 59.76 -16.05
C LEU A 185 -3.67 58.58 -16.01
N ALA A 186 -4.53 58.43 -17.02
CA ALA A 186 -5.46 57.31 -17.11
C ALA A 186 -4.72 55.95 -17.25
N PHE A 187 -3.61 55.93 -18.02
CA PHE A 187 -2.76 54.77 -18.15
C PHE A 187 -2.09 54.41 -16.82
N VAL A 188 -1.48 55.38 -16.14
CA VAL A 188 -0.87 55.13 -14.82
C VAL A 188 -1.90 54.69 -13.79
N LYS A 189 -3.08 55.33 -13.72
CA LYS A 189 -4.17 54.98 -12.80
C LYS A 189 -4.66 53.55 -12.98
N ARG A 190 -4.63 53.01 -14.19
CA ARG A 190 -5.07 51.65 -14.48
C ARG A 190 -4.23 50.61 -13.72
N GLY A 191 -2.92 50.88 -13.53
CA GLY A 191 -2.00 49.93 -12.91
C GLY A 191 -1.79 48.66 -13.74
N THR A 192 -1.64 47.54 -13.09
CA THR A 192 -1.49 46.22 -13.76
C THR A 192 -2.82 45.79 -14.39
N TYR A 193 -2.79 45.26 -15.59
CA TYR A 193 -3.99 44.75 -16.25
C TYR A 193 -4.55 43.55 -15.51
N PRO A 194 -5.88 43.37 -15.44
CA PRO A 194 -6.50 42.23 -14.78
C PRO A 194 -6.06 40.89 -15.35
N GLU A 195 -5.78 40.82 -16.64
CA GLU A 195 -5.28 39.64 -17.35
C GLU A 195 -3.88 39.25 -16.85
N ASP A 196 -2.99 40.24 -16.66
CA ASP A 196 -1.64 40.01 -16.14
C ASP A 196 -1.69 39.58 -14.67
N LEU A 197 -2.62 40.11 -13.87
CA LEU A 197 -2.84 39.68 -12.50
C LEU A 197 -3.25 38.18 -12.44
N LYS A 198 -4.11 37.72 -13.36
CA LYS A 198 -4.48 36.32 -13.47
C LYS A 198 -3.29 35.41 -13.80
N VAL A 199 -2.33 35.89 -14.60
CA VAL A 199 -1.10 35.16 -14.88
C VAL A 199 -0.29 34.98 -13.60
N PHE A 200 -0.06 36.05 -12.83
CA PHE A 200 0.66 35.96 -11.56
C PHE A 200 -0.10 35.10 -10.52
N GLU A 201 -1.42 35.18 -10.47
CA GLU A 201 -2.25 34.31 -9.62
C GLU A 201 -2.13 32.83 -10.00
N SER A 202 -2.02 32.55 -11.30
CA SER A 202 -1.76 31.19 -11.80
C SER A 202 -0.36 30.70 -11.43
N GLU A 203 0.67 31.55 -11.51
CA GLU A 203 2.03 31.20 -11.06
C GLU A 203 2.06 30.84 -9.57
N VAL A 204 1.37 31.62 -8.73
CA VAL A 204 1.22 31.31 -7.29
C VAL A 204 0.50 29.98 -7.08
N ALA A 205 -0.58 29.74 -7.83
CA ALA A 205 -1.34 28.48 -7.73
C ALA A 205 -0.48 27.27 -8.11
N VAL A 206 0.31 27.35 -9.17
CA VAL A 206 1.24 26.29 -9.59
C VAL A 206 2.32 26.04 -8.52
N ALA A 207 2.96 27.10 -8.01
CA ALA A 207 3.98 26.96 -6.97
C ALA A 207 3.41 26.38 -5.66
N ARG A 208 2.18 26.73 -5.31
CA ARG A 208 1.47 26.15 -4.16
C ARG A 208 1.17 24.69 -4.35
N ALA A 209 0.68 24.30 -5.52
CA ALA A 209 0.41 22.90 -5.85
C ALA A 209 1.69 22.04 -5.79
N GLU A 210 2.86 22.59 -6.21
CA GLU A 210 4.16 21.92 -6.07
C GLU A 210 4.51 21.69 -4.58
N CYS A 211 4.32 22.67 -3.72
CA CYS A 211 4.51 22.52 -2.27
C CYS A 211 3.58 21.45 -1.67
N ASP A 212 2.31 21.46 -2.04
CA ASP A 212 1.32 20.52 -1.51
C ASP A 212 1.58 19.07 -1.98
N ALA A 213 2.07 18.90 -3.21
CA ALA A 213 2.54 17.60 -3.70
C ALA A 213 3.70 17.06 -2.87
N LEU A 214 4.73 17.89 -2.61
CA LEU A 214 5.89 17.52 -1.80
C LEU A 214 5.52 17.25 -0.32
N ARG A 215 4.57 17.98 0.24
CA ARG A 215 4.03 17.73 1.58
C ARG A 215 3.33 16.37 1.65
N THR A 216 2.56 16.03 0.62
CA THR A 216 1.92 14.72 0.51
C THR A 216 2.95 13.60 0.43
N GLU A 217 4.01 13.76 -0.36
CA GLU A 217 5.10 12.78 -0.43
C GLU A 217 5.84 12.65 0.92
N LEU A 218 6.06 13.74 1.63
CA LEU A 218 6.63 13.73 2.98
C LEU A 218 5.74 12.99 3.99
N ASP A 219 4.43 13.18 3.93
CA ASP A 219 3.49 12.47 4.81
C ASP A 219 3.46 10.97 4.47
N ARG A 220 3.58 10.60 3.20
CA ARG A 220 3.71 9.20 2.76
C ARG A 220 4.99 8.51 3.25
N CYS A 221 6.04 9.25 3.59
CA CYS A 221 7.24 8.66 4.18
C CYS A 221 7.03 8.19 5.63
N ILE A 222 5.93 8.54 6.26
CA ILE A 222 5.58 8.11 7.61
C ILE A 222 4.55 6.99 7.53
N ALA A 223 4.94 5.79 7.92
CA ALA A 223 4.00 4.69 8.08
C ALA A 223 3.12 4.93 9.32
N ARG A 224 1.81 4.94 9.11
CA ARG A 224 0.84 5.17 10.20
C ARG A 224 -0.01 3.94 10.46
N ALA A 225 -0.49 3.79 11.69
CA ALA A 225 -1.37 2.71 12.07
C ALA A 225 -2.72 2.81 11.31
N PRO A 226 -3.14 1.77 10.57
CA PRO A 226 -4.43 1.78 9.85
C PRO A 226 -5.63 1.52 10.77
N ILE A 227 -5.39 0.91 11.92
CA ILE A 227 -6.40 0.52 12.92
C ILE A 227 -5.91 0.84 14.33
N ASP A 228 -6.85 0.85 15.29
CA ASP A 228 -6.53 0.83 16.72
C ASP A 228 -6.10 -0.59 17.11
N GLY A 229 -5.02 -0.71 17.90
CA GLY A 229 -4.53 -2.03 18.29
C GLY A 229 -3.19 -1.98 19.00
N ASN A 230 -2.49 -3.10 19.02
CA ASN A 230 -1.16 -3.24 19.59
C ASN A 230 -0.15 -3.60 18.50
N VAL A 231 1.07 -3.13 18.67
CA VAL A 231 2.21 -3.54 17.85
C VAL A 231 2.64 -4.93 18.30
N LEU A 232 2.51 -5.92 17.42
CA LEU A 232 2.81 -7.32 17.75
C LEU A 232 4.26 -7.67 17.46
N ARG A 233 4.79 -7.13 16.34
CA ARG A 233 6.16 -7.39 15.90
C ARG A 233 6.68 -6.23 15.08
N ILE A 234 7.97 -5.93 15.23
CA ILE A 234 8.69 -4.90 14.49
C ILE A 234 9.86 -5.55 13.79
N ASP A 235 9.80 -5.61 12.46
CA ASP A 235 10.89 -6.10 11.63
C ASP A 235 11.74 -4.93 11.07
N ALA A 236 11.16 -3.72 11.00
CA ALA A 236 11.85 -2.49 10.58
C ALA A 236 12.97 -2.09 11.55
N ARG A 237 14.16 -1.79 11.02
CA ARG A 237 15.31 -1.32 11.82
C ARG A 237 15.88 -0.02 11.26
N PRO A 238 16.19 0.97 12.10
CA PRO A 238 16.84 2.20 11.65
C PRO A 238 18.13 1.91 10.87
N GLY A 239 18.25 2.54 9.70
CA GLY A 239 19.40 2.33 8.79
C GLY A 239 19.25 1.16 7.81
N GLU A 240 18.19 0.36 7.91
CA GLU A 240 17.88 -0.72 6.98
C GLU A 240 17.06 -0.20 5.80
N TYR A 241 17.23 -0.82 4.63
CA TYR A 241 16.46 -0.43 3.44
C TYR A 241 15.14 -1.18 3.39
N ALA A 242 14.04 -0.44 3.42
CA ALA A 242 12.69 -0.96 3.27
C ALA A 242 12.22 -0.77 1.83
N ALA A 243 11.85 -1.86 1.15
CA ALA A 243 11.24 -1.83 -0.18
C ALA A 243 9.72 -1.63 -0.06
N ALA A 244 9.14 -0.89 -1.01
CA ALA A 244 7.70 -0.76 -1.15
C ALA A 244 7.20 -1.53 -2.39
N GLY A 245 5.94 -2.01 -2.35
CA GLY A 245 5.27 -2.64 -3.49
C GLY A 245 4.92 -4.11 -3.27
N PRO A 246 4.37 -4.78 -4.31
CA PRO A 246 3.98 -6.19 -4.23
C PRO A 246 5.17 -7.09 -3.95
N GLY A 247 5.05 -7.96 -2.93
CA GLY A 247 6.14 -8.87 -2.53
C GLY A 247 7.21 -8.24 -1.65
N ALA A 248 7.06 -6.98 -1.24
CA ALA A 248 7.95 -6.36 -0.27
C ALA A 248 7.81 -7.02 1.11
N GLU A 249 8.90 -7.00 1.87
CA GLU A 249 8.91 -7.56 3.22
C GLU A 249 8.01 -6.77 4.17
N VAL A 250 7.39 -7.51 5.08
CA VAL A 250 6.55 -6.92 6.14
C VAL A 250 7.47 -6.21 7.14
N GLN A 251 7.23 -4.93 7.35
CA GLN A 251 8.03 -4.11 8.26
C GLN A 251 7.49 -4.12 9.68
N MET A 252 6.19 -4.33 9.85
CA MET A 252 5.54 -4.31 11.16
C MET A 252 4.23 -5.10 11.13
N GLN A 253 3.88 -5.70 12.27
CA GLN A 253 2.63 -6.45 12.43
C GLN A 253 1.81 -5.82 13.54
N LEU A 254 0.56 -5.52 13.24
CA LEU A 254 -0.40 -4.95 14.19
C LEU A 254 -1.62 -5.84 14.34
N GLY A 255 -2.27 -5.71 15.49
CA GLY A 255 -3.53 -6.39 15.73
C GLY A 255 -4.21 -5.87 17.00
N ASN A 256 -5.54 -5.88 16.99
CA ASN A 256 -6.31 -5.55 18.18
C ASN A 256 -6.41 -6.79 19.10
N LEU A 257 -5.83 -6.71 20.27
CA LEU A 257 -5.82 -7.78 21.26
C LEU A 257 -7.05 -7.76 22.20
N ASP A 258 -7.95 -6.82 22.02
CA ASP A 258 -9.06 -6.58 22.93
C ASP A 258 -10.42 -6.52 22.20
N PRO A 259 -11.20 -7.64 22.24
CA PRO A 259 -10.88 -8.96 22.78
C PRO A 259 -9.98 -9.80 21.85
N LEU A 260 -9.26 -10.78 22.40
CA LEU A 260 -8.60 -11.80 21.60
C LEU A 260 -9.63 -12.73 20.96
N HIS A 261 -9.35 -13.15 19.75
CA HIS A 261 -10.12 -14.17 19.04
C HIS A 261 -9.35 -15.48 18.94
N ILE A 262 -10.06 -16.55 18.71
CA ILE A 262 -9.50 -17.85 18.36
C ILE A 262 -10.22 -18.37 17.12
N ARG A 263 -9.45 -18.68 16.10
CA ARG A 263 -9.94 -19.32 14.88
C ARG A 263 -9.82 -20.82 15.07
N VAL A 264 -10.95 -21.51 15.06
CA VAL A 264 -11.07 -22.95 15.29
C VAL A 264 -11.32 -23.65 13.97
N ASP A 265 -10.45 -24.58 13.64
CA ASP A 265 -10.60 -25.46 12.49
C ASP A 265 -11.35 -26.73 12.91
N ILE A 266 -12.58 -26.87 12.43
CA ILE A 266 -13.46 -28.02 12.65
C ILE A 266 -13.43 -28.87 11.39
N ASP A 267 -13.24 -30.18 11.54
CA ASP A 267 -13.31 -31.14 10.42
C ASP A 267 -14.67 -31.07 9.72
N GLU A 268 -14.69 -31.15 8.39
CA GLU A 268 -15.93 -31.15 7.60
C GLU A 268 -16.87 -32.30 8.01
N LEU A 269 -16.32 -33.45 8.43
CA LEU A 269 -17.09 -34.59 8.87
C LEU A 269 -17.86 -34.33 10.17
N ASP A 270 -17.35 -33.45 11.04
CA ASP A 270 -17.97 -33.06 12.30
C ASP A 270 -18.81 -31.79 12.21
N ALA A 271 -18.76 -31.10 11.06
CA ALA A 271 -19.39 -29.80 10.85
C ALA A 271 -20.91 -29.80 11.03
N TRP A 272 -21.57 -30.94 10.76
CA TRP A 272 -23.02 -31.09 10.94
C TRP A 272 -23.43 -31.15 12.41
N ARG A 273 -22.50 -31.48 13.31
CA ARG A 273 -22.71 -31.54 14.77
C ARG A 273 -22.48 -30.19 15.45
N PHE A 274 -21.94 -29.24 14.71
CA PHE A 274 -21.63 -27.91 15.25
C PHE A 274 -22.89 -27.10 15.55
N ASP A 275 -23.02 -26.65 16.81
CA ASP A 275 -24.06 -25.71 17.24
C ASP A 275 -23.45 -24.35 17.58
N PRO A 276 -23.82 -23.25 16.89
CA PRO A 276 -23.39 -21.90 17.23
C PRO A 276 -23.76 -21.45 18.65
N LYS A 277 -24.77 -22.08 19.26
CA LYS A 277 -25.24 -21.78 20.62
C LYS A 277 -24.62 -22.68 21.70
N GLY A 278 -23.91 -23.74 21.29
CA GLY A 278 -23.21 -24.63 22.17
C GLY A 278 -22.10 -23.94 22.94
N LYS A 279 -21.90 -24.36 24.20
CA LYS A 279 -20.78 -23.83 24.99
C LYS A 279 -19.45 -24.27 24.37
N ALA A 280 -18.51 -23.35 24.32
CA ALA A 280 -17.18 -23.62 23.80
C ALA A 280 -16.11 -23.28 24.83
N VAL A 281 -15.09 -24.14 24.92
CA VAL A 281 -13.98 -23.97 25.86
C VAL A 281 -12.67 -24.26 25.13
N ALA A 282 -11.68 -23.37 25.28
CA ALA A 282 -10.31 -23.63 24.85
C ALA A 282 -9.47 -24.19 25.99
N SER A 283 -8.54 -25.08 25.68
CA SER A 283 -7.61 -25.71 26.61
C SER A 283 -6.17 -25.58 26.11
N LEU A 284 -5.23 -25.28 27.01
CA LEU A 284 -3.80 -25.25 26.70
C LEU A 284 -3.28 -26.65 26.41
N ARG A 285 -2.47 -26.78 25.36
CA ARG A 285 -1.68 -27.99 25.10
C ARG A 285 -0.56 -28.11 26.15
N GLY A 286 -0.29 -29.29 26.65
CA GLY A 286 0.85 -29.53 27.53
C GLY A 286 0.58 -29.72 29.01
N GLY A 287 -0.60 -30.24 29.37
CA GLY A 287 -0.85 -30.83 30.71
C GLY A 287 -1.28 -29.85 31.80
N ARG A 288 -1.41 -28.58 31.55
CA ARG A 288 -2.12 -27.65 32.45
C ARG A 288 -3.61 -27.67 32.10
N GLN A 289 -4.43 -28.06 33.04
CA GLN A 289 -5.91 -28.05 32.92
C GLN A 289 -6.46 -26.61 33.01
N GLN A 290 -5.83 -25.68 32.30
CA GLN A 290 -6.33 -24.33 32.23
C GLN A 290 -7.27 -24.23 31.04
N THR A 291 -8.52 -23.92 31.33
CA THR A 291 -9.59 -23.80 30.35
C THR A 291 -10.07 -22.35 30.28
N PHE A 292 -10.41 -21.91 29.09
CA PHE A 292 -10.88 -20.55 28.82
C PHE A 292 -12.27 -20.62 28.19
N PRO A 293 -13.29 -20.03 28.77
CA PRO A 293 -14.61 -19.94 28.15
C PRO A 293 -14.56 -19.07 26.90
N LEU A 294 -15.28 -19.52 25.88
CA LEU A 294 -15.30 -18.88 24.57
C LEU A 294 -16.72 -18.49 24.20
N ARG A 295 -16.86 -17.31 23.58
CA ARG A 295 -18.12 -16.81 23.03
C ARG A 295 -18.07 -16.89 21.49
N PHE A 296 -19.09 -17.46 20.88
CA PHE A 296 -19.22 -17.50 19.43
C PHE A 296 -19.31 -16.10 18.82
N VAL A 297 -18.54 -15.84 17.76
CA VAL A 297 -18.53 -14.59 17.00
C VAL A 297 -19.14 -14.81 15.62
N ARG A 298 -18.52 -15.65 14.80
CA ARG A 298 -18.97 -15.96 13.45
C ARG A 298 -18.43 -17.28 12.95
N ARG A 299 -19.09 -17.82 11.94
CA ARG A 299 -18.62 -18.95 11.13
C ARG A 299 -18.18 -18.41 9.77
N THR A 300 -17.04 -18.85 9.28
CA THR A 300 -16.61 -18.56 7.91
C THR A 300 -17.39 -19.45 6.94
N PRO A 301 -18.05 -18.87 5.92
CA PRO A 301 -18.90 -19.66 5.01
C PRO A 301 -18.13 -20.53 4.02
N LEU A 302 -16.79 -20.43 4.00
CA LEU A 302 -15.91 -21.12 3.07
C LEU A 302 -15.24 -22.31 3.76
N VAL A 303 -15.33 -23.48 3.12
CA VAL A 303 -14.59 -24.67 3.52
C VAL A 303 -13.21 -24.62 2.92
N GLN A 304 -12.17 -24.77 3.73
CA GLN A 304 -10.78 -24.68 3.32
C GLN A 304 -10.02 -26.00 3.54
N PRO A 305 -8.99 -26.30 2.73
CA PRO A 305 -8.13 -27.43 3.04
C PRO A 305 -7.39 -27.17 4.35
N LYS A 306 -7.29 -28.20 5.20
CA LYS A 306 -6.56 -28.12 6.46
C LYS A 306 -5.09 -27.83 6.18
N ARG A 307 -4.58 -26.73 6.69
CA ARG A 307 -3.15 -26.44 6.66
C ARG A 307 -2.48 -27.15 7.84
N ALA A 308 -1.74 -28.22 7.58
CA ALA A 308 -0.93 -28.84 8.61
C ALA A 308 0.22 -27.88 8.97
N LEU A 309 0.27 -27.42 10.21
CA LEU A 309 1.36 -26.62 10.79
C LEU A 309 2.57 -27.48 11.19
N THR A 310 2.74 -28.65 10.59
CA THR A 310 3.86 -29.54 10.88
C THR A 310 4.84 -29.53 9.72
N GLY A 311 5.99 -28.86 9.95
CA GLY A 311 7.26 -29.07 9.23
C GLY A 311 7.22 -29.02 7.70
N GLU A 312 8.40 -28.94 7.11
CA GLU A 312 8.68 -28.70 5.68
C GLU A 312 8.11 -29.75 4.67
N ASN A 313 7.41 -30.74 5.09
CA ASN A 313 6.70 -31.67 4.21
C ASN A 313 5.20 -31.35 4.22
N ALA A 314 4.74 -30.65 3.19
CA ALA A 314 3.34 -30.50 2.85
C ALA A 314 2.77 -31.85 2.40
N GLU A 315 2.55 -32.77 3.35
CA GLU A 315 1.69 -33.90 3.13
C GLU A 315 0.28 -33.36 2.91
N ARG A 316 -0.21 -33.43 1.68
CA ARG A 316 -1.57 -33.06 1.33
C ARG A 316 -2.53 -34.03 2.01
N ILE A 317 -2.87 -33.74 3.25
CA ILE A 317 -3.98 -34.37 3.93
C ILE A 317 -5.24 -33.79 3.27
N ASP A 318 -5.98 -34.61 2.56
CA ASP A 318 -7.22 -34.25 1.84
C ASP A 318 -8.40 -34.01 2.82
N THR A 319 -8.12 -33.47 3.99
CA THR A 319 -9.12 -33.10 4.99
C THR A 319 -9.46 -31.61 4.83
N ARG A 320 -10.74 -31.34 4.73
CA ARG A 320 -11.30 -30.01 4.67
C ARG A 320 -11.82 -29.60 6.04
N VAL A 321 -11.69 -28.28 6.33
CA VAL A 321 -12.13 -27.72 7.60
C VAL A 321 -13.06 -26.54 7.41
N ILE A 322 -13.98 -26.40 8.35
CA ILE A 322 -14.80 -25.22 8.51
C ILE A 322 -14.17 -24.37 9.61
N GLN A 323 -14.01 -23.08 9.33
CA GLN A 323 -13.44 -22.15 10.29
C GLN A 323 -14.52 -21.44 11.08
N VAL A 324 -14.39 -21.51 12.40
CA VAL A 324 -15.28 -20.82 13.33
C VAL A 324 -14.46 -19.91 14.24
N ILE A 325 -14.92 -18.68 14.38
CA ILE A 325 -14.25 -17.66 15.17
C ILE A 325 -14.99 -17.47 16.48
N TYR A 326 -14.26 -17.59 17.57
CA TYR A 326 -14.71 -17.33 18.93
C TYR A 326 -13.91 -16.17 19.53
N ALA A 327 -14.50 -15.44 20.46
CA ALA A 327 -13.82 -14.47 21.30
C ALA A 327 -13.59 -15.05 22.70
N PHE A 328 -12.47 -14.76 23.29
CA PHE A 328 -12.24 -15.05 24.71
C PHE A 328 -13.16 -14.18 25.57
N GLU A 329 -13.83 -14.77 26.56
CA GLU A 329 -14.66 -14.02 27.51
C GLU A 329 -13.80 -13.25 28.53
N ASP A 330 -12.65 -13.79 28.90
CA ASP A 330 -11.69 -13.13 29.76
C ASP A 330 -10.62 -12.41 28.92
N PRO A 331 -10.57 -11.06 28.95
CA PRO A 331 -9.54 -10.29 28.25
C PRO A 331 -8.12 -10.54 28.79
N LYS A 332 -7.98 -11.13 29.99
CA LYS A 332 -6.70 -11.45 30.62
C LYS A 332 -6.37 -12.94 30.56
N ALA A 333 -6.85 -13.66 29.58
CA ALA A 333 -6.66 -15.11 29.44
C ALA A 333 -5.18 -15.57 29.48
N GLY A 334 -4.21 -14.65 29.37
CA GLY A 334 -2.77 -14.99 29.44
C GLY A 334 -2.28 -15.80 28.23
N VAL A 335 -3.04 -15.77 27.12
CA VAL A 335 -2.70 -16.40 25.85
C VAL A 335 -2.14 -15.36 24.88
N ALA A 336 -1.21 -15.77 24.02
CA ALA A 336 -0.59 -14.90 23.04
C ALA A 336 -1.13 -15.17 21.63
N PRO A 337 -1.22 -14.16 20.74
CA PRO A 337 -1.48 -14.37 19.33
C PRO A 337 -0.47 -15.35 18.71
N GLY A 338 -0.95 -16.23 17.84
CA GLY A 338 -0.15 -17.32 17.25
C GLY A 338 -0.08 -18.60 18.09
N GLN A 339 -0.62 -18.61 19.30
CA GLN A 339 -0.66 -19.79 20.15
C GLN A 339 -1.74 -20.77 19.68
N LEU A 340 -1.43 -22.07 19.68
CA LEU A 340 -2.36 -23.15 19.36
C LEU A 340 -2.99 -23.69 20.64
N LEU A 341 -4.32 -23.78 20.64
CA LEU A 341 -5.14 -24.35 21.73
C LEU A 341 -6.02 -25.46 21.18
N ASP A 342 -6.39 -26.40 22.05
CA ASP A 342 -7.42 -27.39 21.74
C ASP A 342 -8.77 -26.81 22.17
N VAL A 343 -9.74 -26.82 21.24
CA VAL A 343 -11.05 -26.23 21.48
C VAL A 343 -12.10 -27.36 21.47
N TYR A 344 -12.94 -27.34 22.47
CA TYR A 344 -14.06 -28.25 22.64
C TYR A 344 -15.36 -27.46 22.61
N ILE A 345 -16.28 -27.89 21.75
CA ILE A 345 -17.57 -27.25 21.53
C ILE A 345 -18.65 -28.27 21.84
N GLU A 346 -19.63 -27.92 22.63
CA GLU A 346 -20.79 -28.76 22.94
C GLU A 346 -21.59 -29.05 21.66
N SER A 347 -21.88 -30.35 21.41
CA SER A 347 -22.57 -30.78 20.18
C SER A 347 -24.08 -30.63 20.32
N ALA A 348 -24.75 -30.21 19.23
CA ALA A 348 -26.21 -30.12 19.17
C ALA A 348 -26.91 -31.48 19.00
N ALA A 349 -26.22 -32.49 18.47
CA ALA A 349 -26.81 -33.76 18.16
C ALA A 349 -26.52 -34.79 19.27
N PRO A 350 -27.54 -35.40 19.89
CA PRO A 350 -27.29 -36.58 20.71
C PRO A 350 -26.61 -37.63 19.82
N GLN A 351 -25.52 -38.22 20.29
CA GLN A 351 -24.96 -39.40 19.62
C GLN A 351 -26.04 -40.46 19.59
N ALA A 352 -26.51 -40.79 18.40
CA ALA A 352 -27.06 -42.10 18.20
C ALA A 352 -25.94 -43.09 18.58
N GLU A 353 -26.04 -43.71 19.74
CA GLU A 353 -25.18 -44.82 20.17
C GLU A 353 -25.02 -45.73 18.93
N PRO A 354 -23.80 -46.04 18.46
CA PRO A 354 -23.67 -46.95 17.34
C PRO A 354 -24.35 -48.22 17.79
N ALA A 355 -25.46 -48.55 17.16
CA ALA A 355 -26.20 -49.77 17.43
C ALA A 355 -25.16 -50.89 17.42
N LYS A 356 -24.90 -51.47 18.61
CA LYS A 356 -24.05 -52.63 18.77
C LYS A 356 -24.50 -53.60 17.70
N PRO A 357 -23.63 -54.02 16.76
CA PRO A 357 -24.05 -54.96 15.72
C PRO A 357 -24.62 -56.17 16.44
N ALA A 358 -25.92 -56.37 16.28
CA ALA A 358 -26.56 -57.58 16.75
C ALA A 358 -25.77 -58.72 16.15
N ALA A 359 -25.20 -59.56 17.04
CA ALA A 359 -24.49 -60.77 16.64
C ALA A 359 -25.38 -61.53 15.65
N PRO A 360 -24.92 -61.86 14.44
CA PRO A 360 -25.72 -62.64 13.51
C PRO A 360 -25.98 -63.96 14.12
N ALA A 361 -27.27 -64.31 14.20
CA ALA A 361 -27.72 -65.69 14.60
C ALA A 361 -27.00 -66.69 13.69
N PRO A 362 -26.54 -67.82 14.24
CA PRO A 362 -25.83 -68.85 13.47
C PRO A 362 -26.76 -69.43 12.38
N ALA A 363 -26.38 -69.20 11.13
CA ALA A 363 -27.04 -69.74 9.96
C ALA A 363 -26.86 -71.26 9.95
N PRO A 364 -27.89 -72.04 9.60
CA PRO A 364 -27.78 -73.49 9.49
C PRO A 364 -26.84 -73.87 8.32
N ALA A 365 -26.02 -74.91 8.57
CA ALA A 365 -25.04 -75.45 7.66
C ALA A 365 -25.64 -75.78 6.29
N PRO A 366 -25.10 -75.39 5.16
CA PRO A 366 -25.54 -75.81 3.85
C PRO A 366 -24.99 -77.23 3.55
N LYS A 367 -25.86 -78.09 3.06
CA LYS A 367 -25.52 -79.43 2.48
C LYS A 367 -24.62 -79.22 1.25
N PRO A 368 -23.73 -80.20 0.97
CA PRO A 368 -22.87 -80.10 -0.22
C PRO A 368 -23.73 -80.27 -1.48
N ALA A 369 -23.69 -79.27 -2.35
CA ALA A 369 -24.24 -79.35 -3.70
C ALA A 369 -23.10 -79.50 -4.71
N GLU A 370 -23.34 -80.43 -5.63
CA GLU A 370 -22.53 -80.84 -6.75
C GLU A 370 -22.00 -79.71 -7.60
N ALA A 371 -20.76 -79.82 -8.04
CA ALA A 371 -20.07 -78.87 -8.88
C ALA A 371 -20.65 -78.82 -10.31
N PRO A 372 -21.05 -77.70 -10.82
CA PRO A 372 -21.28 -77.55 -12.26
C PRO A 372 -19.98 -77.14 -12.97
N LYS A 373 -19.78 -77.78 -14.13
CA LYS A 373 -18.68 -77.57 -15.10
C LYS A 373 -18.54 -76.10 -15.48
N ALA A 374 -17.31 -75.65 -15.51
CA ALA A 374 -16.91 -74.36 -16.02
C ALA A 374 -17.26 -74.18 -17.51
N PRO A 375 -17.86 -73.04 -17.91
CA PRO A 375 -17.90 -72.61 -19.33
C PRO A 375 -16.58 -72.00 -19.72
N ALA A 376 -16.20 -72.25 -20.97
CA ALA A 376 -14.97 -71.74 -21.60
C ALA A 376 -14.86 -70.18 -21.61
N PRO A 377 -13.69 -69.62 -21.50
CA PRO A 377 -13.50 -68.15 -21.51
C PRO A 377 -13.82 -67.57 -22.89
N ALA A 378 -14.63 -66.48 -22.90
CA ALA A 378 -14.90 -65.67 -24.07
C ALA A 378 -13.62 -64.88 -24.46
N PRO A 379 -13.42 -64.66 -25.78
CA PRO A 379 -12.22 -63.94 -26.25
C PRO A 379 -12.24 -62.49 -25.81
N ALA A 380 -11.05 -62.00 -25.44
CA ALA A 380 -10.81 -60.66 -25.04
C ALA A 380 -11.08 -59.67 -26.18
N PRO A 381 -11.68 -58.48 -25.91
CA PRO A 381 -11.83 -57.44 -26.96
C PRO A 381 -10.46 -56.84 -27.33
N ALA A 382 -10.27 -56.61 -28.61
CA ALA A 382 -9.08 -56.05 -29.20
C ALA A 382 -8.76 -54.65 -28.61
N PRO A 383 -7.50 -54.30 -28.44
CA PRO A 383 -7.12 -52.97 -27.93
C PRO A 383 -7.45 -51.91 -28.99
N LYS A 384 -8.10 -50.84 -28.54
CA LYS A 384 -8.29 -49.60 -29.35
C LYS A 384 -6.94 -49.04 -29.74
N PRO A 385 -6.80 -48.48 -30.95
CA PRO A 385 -5.57 -47.82 -31.34
C PRO A 385 -5.23 -46.65 -30.41
N ALA A 386 -4.00 -46.60 -29.99
CA ALA A 386 -3.44 -45.47 -29.25
C ALA A 386 -3.53 -44.20 -30.09
N GLU A 387 -4.20 -43.20 -29.55
CA GLU A 387 -4.23 -41.85 -30.08
C GLU A 387 -2.79 -41.28 -30.07
N ALA A 388 -2.31 -40.84 -31.23
CA ALA A 388 -0.98 -40.28 -31.41
C ALA A 388 -0.82 -39.03 -30.50
N PRO A 389 0.37 -38.80 -29.91
CA PRO A 389 0.59 -37.62 -29.10
C PRO A 389 0.47 -36.36 -29.97
N LYS A 390 -0.41 -35.44 -29.59
CA LYS A 390 -0.53 -34.09 -30.14
C LYS A 390 0.83 -33.41 -30.08
N ALA A 391 1.30 -32.92 -31.18
CA ALA A 391 2.50 -32.11 -31.32
C ALA A 391 2.42 -30.90 -30.34
N PRO A 392 3.53 -30.52 -29.69
CA PRO A 392 3.56 -29.34 -28.83
C PRO A 392 3.28 -28.08 -29.66
N ALA A 393 2.46 -27.18 -29.10
CA ALA A 393 2.15 -25.88 -29.65
C ALA A 393 3.45 -25.09 -29.92
N PRO A 394 3.52 -24.35 -31.03
CA PRO A 394 4.70 -23.52 -31.32
C PRO A 394 4.93 -22.48 -30.23
N ALA A 395 6.18 -22.31 -29.80
CA ALA A 395 6.61 -21.31 -28.85
C ALA A 395 6.17 -19.91 -29.30
N PRO A 396 5.73 -19.03 -28.37
CA PRO A 396 5.40 -17.66 -28.72
C PRO A 396 6.64 -16.94 -29.28
N ALA A 397 6.40 -16.16 -30.36
CA ALA A 397 7.42 -15.35 -31.01
C ALA A 397 8.09 -14.41 -30.01
N PRO A 398 9.42 -14.18 -30.09
CA PRO A 398 10.11 -13.26 -29.21
C PRO A 398 9.52 -11.85 -29.35
N ALA A 399 9.29 -11.19 -28.22
CA ALA A 399 8.82 -9.82 -28.14
C ALA A 399 9.76 -8.89 -28.96
N PRO A 400 9.23 -7.88 -29.66
CA PRO A 400 10.05 -6.92 -30.38
C PRO A 400 10.97 -6.19 -29.40
N LYS A 401 12.26 -6.09 -29.74
CA LYS A 401 13.24 -5.30 -28.99
C LYS A 401 12.71 -3.88 -28.81
N PRO A 402 12.87 -3.28 -27.60
CA PRO A 402 12.56 -1.87 -27.41
C PRO A 402 13.32 -1.03 -28.42
N ALA A 403 12.61 -0.10 -29.08
CA ALA A 403 13.21 0.89 -29.96
C ALA A 403 14.31 1.64 -29.18
N GLU A 404 15.49 1.71 -29.76
CA GLU A 404 16.64 2.44 -29.26
C GLU A 404 16.22 3.91 -29.04
N ALA A 405 16.36 4.39 -27.81
CA ALA A 405 16.04 5.78 -27.47
C ALA A 405 16.89 6.73 -28.35
N PRO A 406 16.34 7.84 -28.84
CA PRO A 406 17.08 8.78 -29.65
C PRO A 406 18.27 9.32 -28.85
N LYS A 407 19.46 9.24 -29.46
CA LYS A 407 20.71 9.74 -28.94
C LYS A 407 20.54 11.23 -28.58
N PRO A 408 20.95 11.69 -27.39
CA PRO A 408 20.87 13.11 -27.03
C PRO A 408 21.66 13.95 -28.05
N PRO A 409 21.18 15.15 -28.40
CA PRO A 409 21.88 16.04 -29.31
C PRO A 409 23.27 16.40 -28.75
N ALA A 410 24.24 16.47 -29.61
CA ALA A 410 25.62 16.84 -29.27
C ALA A 410 25.63 18.22 -28.56
N PRO A 411 26.46 18.43 -27.54
CA PRO A 411 26.58 19.70 -26.85
C PRO A 411 26.98 20.78 -27.86
N ALA A 412 26.32 21.96 -27.75
CA ALA A 412 26.62 23.12 -28.55
C ALA A 412 28.11 23.54 -28.36
N PRO A 413 28.81 24.01 -29.41
CA PRO A 413 30.18 24.45 -29.30
C PRO A 413 30.28 25.60 -28.30
N ALA A 414 31.33 25.55 -27.47
CA ALA A 414 31.62 26.59 -26.48
C ALA A 414 31.75 27.96 -27.15
N PRO A 415 31.25 29.03 -26.54
CA PRO A 415 31.42 30.39 -27.06
C PRO A 415 32.92 30.75 -27.13
N ALA A 416 33.32 31.39 -28.25
CA ALA A 416 34.69 31.86 -28.48
C ALA A 416 35.16 32.76 -27.34
N PRO A 417 36.43 32.67 -26.91
CA PRO A 417 36.95 33.55 -25.86
C PRO A 417 36.91 35.02 -26.33
N LYS A 418 36.41 35.89 -25.43
CA LYS A 418 36.48 37.35 -25.64
C LYS A 418 37.93 37.79 -25.86
N PRO A 419 38.19 38.75 -26.78
CA PRO A 419 39.53 39.29 -26.94
C PRO A 419 39.99 39.92 -25.61
N ALA A 420 41.23 39.65 -25.25
CA ALA A 420 41.88 40.22 -24.08
C ALA A 420 41.94 41.74 -24.22
N ASP A 421 41.53 42.45 -23.15
CA ASP A 421 41.69 43.89 -23.04
C ASP A 421 43.17 44.27 -23.22
N ALA A 422 43.42 45.23 -24.13
CA ALA A 422 44.73 45.80 -24.35
C ALA A 422 45.20 46.55 -23.08
N PRO A 423 46.49 46.52 -22.76
CA PRO A 423 47.02 47.16 -21.56
C PRO A 423 46.84 48.69 -21.65
N LYS A 424 46.22 49.26 -20.60
CA LYS A 424 46.04 50.69 -20.39
C LYS A 424 47.39 51.40 -20.27
N ALA A 425 47.64 52.33 -21.13
CA ALA A 425 48.88 53.18 -21.10
C ALA A 425 49.04 53.89 -19.75
N PRO A 426 50.27 54.07 -19.23
CA PRO A 426 50.51 54.74 -17.97
C PRO A 426 50.23 56.24 -18.11
N ALA A 427 49.59 56.85 -17.06
CA ALA A 427 49.32 58.28 -16.93
C ALA A 427 50.62 59.07 -16.80
N PRO A 428 50.69 60.32 -17.35
CA PRO A 428 51.86 61.16 -17.23
C PRO A 428 51.99 61.64 -15.77
N THR A 429 53.22 61.48 -15.24
CA THR A 429 53.68 62.09 -14.00
C THR A 429 53.84 63.59 -14.21
N ASN A 430 53.01 64.37 -13.52
CA ASN A 430 53.32 65.85 -13.32
C ASN A 430 54.25 65.98 -12.15
N GLY A 431 55.48 66.37 -12.41
CA GLY A 431 56.37 66.93 -11.43
C GLY A 431 56.04 68.46 -11.26
N GLY A 432 56.15 68.89 -10.04
CA GLY A 432 56.00 70.29 -9.59
C GLY A 432 55.74 70.30 -8.09
#